data_879d983c7dba7cd2496e1d264936ee35
#
_entry.id   879d983c7dba7cd2496e1d264936ee35
#
_cell.length_a   1.000
_cell.length_b   1.000
_cell.length_c   1.000
_cell.angle_alpha   90.00
_cell.angle_beta   90.00
_cell.angle_gamma   90.00
#
_symmetry.space_group_name_H-M   'P 1'
#
loop_
_entity.id
_entity.type
_entity.pdbx_description
1 polymer ?
#
loop_
_entity_poly.entity_id
_entity_poly.type
_entity_poly.pdbx_seq_one_letter_code
_entity_poly.pdbx_strand_id
1 'polypeptide(L)'
;MKKSLLALAVLGGFAGVASAQSSVTLYGTIDLNGRYVKNDGSAKRVSLSQDGINSSQLGFRGVEDLGGGLKASFVLLSGINADTGTANAKFWNRRSTVSLSGGFGEVRLGRDYTPSFWNNTVFDAFGTNGLGDSSGIKQLQAADFVRADNAVGYFLPSNIGGVYGQLMAAAGEATTAGRYVGGRVGFAAGPFDIAASYAQERTSTGGFAVLGATPAAAAESYKSFNIGGSYDFGVVKLLGYFNQEKVLDYKDNIFSISVVVPLGQGEIHVGGEQSKLNSPVAAQDGNKVKKFALGYVYNLSKRTALYATGAIVDNDSASAISLGSVGSSATAAPTAGGKSKGFEVGMRHFF
;
A
#
# COMPACT_ATOMS: atom_id res chain seq x y z
N MET A 1 -11.78 1.75 -63.56
CA MET A 1 -12.83 2.08 -62.56
C MET A 1 -13.00 1.02 -61.46
N LYS A 2 -12.90 -0.29 -61.71
CA LYS A 2 -13.07 -1.33 -60.62
C LYS A 2 -11.93 -1.36 -59.59
N LYS A 3 -10.68 -1.01 -59.95
CA LYS A 3 -9.53 -0.98 -59.05
C LYS A 3 -9.56 0.20 -58.09
N SER A 4 -10.15 1.33 -58.47
CA SER A 4 -10.29 2.52 -57.60
C SER A 4 -11.37 2.38 -56.55
N LEU A 5 -12.45 1.62 -56.85
CA LEU A 5 -13.51 1.30 -55.85
C LEU A 5 -13.03 0.32 -54.80
N LEU A 6 -12.16 -0.64 -55.15
CA LEU A 6 -11.54 -1.54 -54.16
C LEU A 6 -10.58 -0.81 -53.22
N ALA A 7 -9.79 0.13 -53.74
CA ALA A 7 -8.90 0.97 -52.92
C ALA A 7 -9.67 1.88 -51.95
N LEU A 8 -10.82 2.43 -52.43
CA LEU A 8 -11.69 3.28 -51.60
C LEU A 8 -12.42 2.44 -50.53
N ALA A 9 -12.83 1.21 -50.80
CA ALA A 9 -13.44 0.30 -49.84
C ALA A 9 -12.42 -0.14 -48.76
N VAL A 10 -11.17 -0.40 -49.14
CA VAL A 10 -10.11 -0.74 -48.20
C VAL A 10 -9.75 0.49 -47.34
N LEU A 11 -9.62 1.69 -47.91
CA LEU A 11 -9.41 2.94 -47.18
C LEU A 11 -10.58 3.29 -46.26
N GLY A 12 -11.84 3.03 -46.70
CA GLY A 12 -13.02 3.23 -45.87
C GLY A 12 -13.13 2.24 -44.72
N GLY A 13 -12.64 1.00 -44.90
CA GLY A 13 -12.51 0.01 -43.82
C GLY A 13 -11.51 0.40 -42.75
N PHE A 14 -10.43 1.07 -43.13
CA PHE A 14 -9.44 1.59 -42.16
C PHE A 14 -9.87 2.90 -41.48
N ALA A 15 -10.73 3.71 -42.09
CA ALA A 15 -11.23 4.95 -41.50
C ALA A 15 -12.22 4.70 -40.34
N GLY A 16 -12.87 3.54 -40.29
CA GLY A 16 -13.75 3.12 -39.17
C GLY A 16 -13.02 2.72 -37.89
N VAL A 17 -11.71 2.47 -37.96
CA VAL A 17 -10.90 2.03 -36.80
C VAL A 17 -10.22 3.21 -36.08
N ALA A 18 -10.32 4.42 -36.64
CA ALA A 18 -9.61 5.61 -36.13
C ALA A 18 -10.34 6.35 -34.99
N SER A 19 -11.37 5.76 -34.37
CA SER A 19 -12.11 6.39 -33.26
C SER A 19 -11.80 5.80 -31.88
N ALA A 20 -10.78 4.98 -31.75
CA ALA A 20 -10.25 4.59 -30.45
C ALA A 20 -9.50 5.81 -29.89
N GLN A 21 -10.18 6.62 -29.10
CA GLN A 21 -9.57 7.79 -28.45
C GLN A 21 -8.63 7.31 -27.35
N SER A 22 -7.39 7.01 -27.75
CA SER A 22 -6.31 6.72 -26.83
C SER A 22 -6.03 7.97 -26.01
N SER A 23 -6.23 7.89 -24.69
CA SER A 23 -5.95 9.00 -23.79
C SER A 23 -4.79 8.68 -22.89
N VAL A 24 -3.78 9.56 -22.86
CA VAL A 24 -2.73 9.53 -21.85
C VAL A 24 -2.99 10.63 -20.84
N THR A 25 -3.07 10.26 -19.58
CA THR A 25 -3.27 11.19 -18.47
C THR A 25 -2.01 11.24 -17.62
N LEU A 26 -1.47 12.45 -17.42
CA LEU A 26 -0.51 12.73 -16.37
C LEU A 26 -1.28 13.02 -15.09
N TYR A 27 -0.86 12.45 -13.96
CA TYR A 27 -1.48 12.67 -12.65
C TYR A 27 -0.43 12.51 -11.55
N GLY A 28 -0.72 13.07 -10.39
CA GLY A 28 0.20 12.94 -9.27
C GLY A 28 -0.35 13.49 -7.96
N THR A 29 0.50 13.39 -6.96
CA THR A 29 0.24 13.86 -5.61
C THR A 29 1.53 14.44 -5.03
N ILE A 30 1.43 15.58 -4.38
CA ILE A 30 2.46 16.11 -3.48
C ILE A 30 1.83 16.20 -2.08
N ASP A 31 2.48 15.58 -1.12
CA ASP A 31 2.08 15.56 0.28
C ASP A 31 3.33 15.83 1.13
N LEU A 32 3.37 17.00 1.77
CA LEU A 32 4.46 17.46 2.60
C LEU A 32 3.96 17.87 3.98
N ASN A 33 4.76 17.57 5.00
CA ASN A 33 4.43 17.88 6.39
C ASN A 33 5.66 18.30 7.22
N GLY A 34 5.42 19.19 8.18
CA GLY A 34 6.31 19.38 9.31
C GLY A 34 6.05 18.28 10.34
N ARG A 35 7.06 17.52 10.70
CA ARG A 35 6.98 16.37 11.59
C ARG A 35 7.88 16.53 12.80
N TYR A 36 7.33 16.24 13.96
CA TYR A 36 8.04 16.13 15.22
C TYR A 36 7.94 14.70 15.75
N VAL A 37 9.07 14.09 16.11
CA VAL A 37 9.12 12.77 16.77
C VAL A 37 10.08 12.84 17.96
N LYS A 38 9.65 12.24 19.08
CA LYS A 38 10.43 12.05 20.29
C LYS A 38 10.38 10.58 20.68
N ASN A 39 11.54 9.96 20.71
CA ASN A 39 11.76 8.59 21.17
C ASN A 39 12.41 8.61 22.55
N ASP A 40 11.97 7.72 23.44
CA ASP A 40 12.60 7.57 24.76
C ASP A 40 14.07 7.13 24.59
N GLY A 41 14.95 7.76 25.35
CA GLY A 41 16.40 7.54 25.25
C GLY A 41 17.10 8.20 24.05
N SER A 42 16.38 8.89 23.17
CA SER A 42 16.93 9.53 21.97
C SER A 42 16.63 11.03 21.92
N ALA A 43 17.38 11.78 21.12
CA ALA A 43 17.09 13.18 20.86
C ALA A 43 15.75 13.34 20.12
N LYS A 44 15.06 14.47 20.35
CA LYS A 44 13.90 14.85 19.54
C LYS A 44 14.33 15.14 18.10
N ARG A 45 13.43 14.89 17.16
CA ARG A 45 13.61 15.21 15.76
C ARG A 45 12.49 16.12 15.27
N VAL A 46 12.89 17.17 14.56
CA VAL A 46 11.99 18.05 13.79
C VAL A 46 12.46 17.99 12.34
N SER A 47 11.54 17.73 11.42
CA SER A 47 11.88 17.61 10.00
C SER A 47 10.74 18.12 9.13
N LEU A 48 11.06 18.62 7.92
CA LEU A 48 10.15 18.55 6.81
C LEU A 48 10.15 17.07 6.34
N SER A 49 8.99 16.51 6.11
CA SER A 49 8.80 15.12 5.70
C SER A 49 7.68 15.04 4.68
N GLN A 50 7.44 13.86 4.15
CA GLN A 50 6.41 13.61 3.14
C GLN A 50 5.49 12.47 3.54
N ASP A 51 4.46 12.24 2.69
CA ASP A 51 3.59 11.07 2.78
C ASP A 51 2.81 10.97 4.10
N GLY A 52 2.21 12.10 4.54
CA GLY A 52 1.45 12.13 5.78
C GLY A 52 0.06 11.48 5.68
N ILE A 53 -0.67 11.76 4.60
CA ILE A 53 -1.98 11.13 4.34
C ILE A 53 -2.05 10.47 2.97
N ASN A 54 -1.17 10.85 2.04
CA ASN A 54 -1.03 10.20 0.74
C ASN A 54 0.45 10.17 0.34
N SER A 55 0.84 9.14 -0.41
CA SER A 55 2.20 9.09 -0.94
C SER A 55 2.42 10.10 -2.06
N SER A 56 3.52 10.85 -1.99
CA SER A 56 3.97 11.75 -3.06
C SER A 56 4.41 10.94 -4.28
N GLN A 57 3.83 11.24 -5.44
CA GLN A 57 4.01 10.42 -6.65
C GLN A 57 3.68 11.17 -7.93
N LEU A 58 4.32 10.74 -9.02
CA LEU A 58 4.05 11.17 -10.39
C LEU A 58 3.72 9.96 -11.25
N GLY A 59 2.67 10.02 -12.03
CA GLY A 59 2.24 8.91 -12.87
C GLY A 59 1.73 9.29 -14.23
N PHE A 60 1.81 8.32 -15.12
CA PHE A 60 1.18 8.31 -16.43
C PHE A 60 0.29 7.07 -16.53
N ARG A 61 -0.90 7.25 -17.07
CA ARG A 61 -1.79 6.16 -17.41
C ARG A 61 -2.40 6.39 -18.79
N GLY A 62 -2.58 5.31 -19.52
CA GLY A 62 -3.28 5.34 -20.79
C GLY A 62 -4.21 4.15 -20.93
N VAL A 63 -5.28 4.35 -21.68
CA VAL A 63 -6.26 3.31 -22.04
C VAL A 63 -6.55 3.41 -23.53
N GLU A 64 -6.53 2.28 -24.19
CA GLU A 64 -6.93 2.09 -25.58
C GLU A 64 -8.13 1.13 -25.63
N ASP A 65 -9.18 1.52 -26.29
CA ASP A 65 -10.33 0.65 -26.59
C ASP A 65 -10.04 -0.15 -27.86
N LEU A 66 -9.94 -1.48 -27.69
CA LEU A 66 -9.65 -2.41 -28.79
C LEU A 66 -10.90 -2.90 -29.51
N GLY A 67 -12.09 -2.44 -29.08
CA GLY A 67 -13.37 -2.90 -29.58
C GLY A 67 -13.87 -4.18 -28.89
N GLY A 68 -15.16 -4.49 -29.06
CA GLY A 68 -15.78 -5.69 -28.48
C GLY A 68 -15.77 -5.75 -26.94
N GLY A 69 -15.55 -4.62 -26.25
CA GLY A 69 -15.41 -4.57 -24.80
C GLY A 69 -14.01 -4.90 -24.29
N LEU A 70 -13.04 -5.09 -25.20
CA LEU A 70 -11.63 -5.33 -24.87
C LEU A 70 -10.87 -4.02 -24.79
N LYS A 71 -10.00 -3.86 -23.78
CA LYS A 71 -9.18 -2.68 -23.56
C LYS A 71 -7.74 -3.05 -23.24
N ALA A 72 -6.78 -2.35 -23.82
CA ALA A 72 -5.41 -2.33 -23.39
C ALA A 72 -5.15 -1.11 -22.52
N SER A 73 -4.34 -1.23 -21.47
CA SER A 73 -3.97 -0.09 -20.64
C SER A 73 -2.55 -0.20 -20.10
N PHE A 74 -1.96 0.94 -19.73
CA PHE A 74 -0.69 0.96 -19.02
C PHE A 74 -0.75 1.93 -17.84
N VAL A 75 0.10 1.67 -16.84
CA VAL A 75 0.36 2.58 -15.73
C VAL A 75 1.85 2.61 -15.44
N LEU A 76 2.42 3.81 -15.43
CA LEU A 76 3.76 4.10 -14.95
C LEU A 76 3.66 5.05 -13.76
N LEU A 77 4.15 4.65 -12.57
CA LEU A 77 3.98 5.40 -11.33
C LEU A 77 5.28 5.41 -10.53
N SER A 78 5.82 6.59 -10.31
CA SER A 78 7.03 6.85 -9.54
C SER A 78 6.69 7.54 -8.22
N GLY A 79 7.27 7.07 -7.12
CA GLY A 79 7.31 7.82 -5.87
C GLY A 79 8.33 8.96 -5.99
N ILE A 80 8.02 10.08 -5.37
CA ILE A 80 8.85 11.27 -5.32
C ILE A 80 9.22 11.53 -3.87
N ASN A 81 10.49 11.80 -3.57
CA ASN A 81 10.90 12.35 -2.29
C ASN A 81 10.68 13.88 -2.37
N ALA A 82 9.45 14.30 -2.08
CA ALA A 82 9.02 15.66 -2.35
C ALA A 82 9.67 16.70 -1.42
N ASP A 83 10.18 16.27 -0.27
CA ASP A 83 10.92 17.11 0.68
C ASP A 83 12.36 17.44 0.21
N THR A 84 12.96 16.58 -0.63
CA THR A 84 14.34 16.74 -1.13
C THR A 84 14.42 16.90 -2.65
N GLY A 85 13.34 16.62 -3.38
CA GLY A 85 13.30 16.64 -4.84
C GLY A 85 14.01 15.45 -5.50
N THR A 86 14.38 14.41 -4.74
CA THR A 86 15.08 13.25 -5.29
C THR A 86 14.11 12.16 -5.76
N ALA A 87 14.55 11.35 -6.72
CA ALA A 87 13.83 10.14 -7.13
C ALA A 87 14.25 8.95 -6.26
N ASN A 88 13.39 7.92 -6.22
CA ASN A 88 13.76 6.63 -5.63
C ASN A 88 14.74 5.87 -6.51
N ALA A 89 15.52 4.94 -5.94
CA ALA A 89 16.50 4.12 -6.66
C ALA A 89 15.90 3.37 -7.86
N LYS A 90 14.67 2.85 -7.73
CA LYS A 90 13.88 2.38 -8.87
C LYS A 90 13.01 3.55 -9.37
N PHE A 91 13.17 4.00 -10.60
CA PHE A 91 12.41 5.14 -11.13
C PHE A 91 10.90 4.88 -11.11
N TRP A 92 10.40 3.78 -11.68
CA TRP A 92 8.99 3.38 -11.61
C TRP A 92 8.72 2.46 -10.42
N ASN A 93 9.17 2.87 -9.23
CA ASN A 93 9.19 2.03 -8.02
C ASN A 93 7.80 1.64 -7.51
N ARG A 94 6.73 2.38 -7.87
CA ARG A 94 5.38 2.12 -7.37
C ARG A 94 4.60 1.20 -8.28
N ARG A 95 4.57 1.48 -9.58
CA ARG A 95 3.90 0.65 -10.59
C ARG A 95 4.53 0.84 -11.96
N SER A 96 4.69 -0.25 -12.70
CA SER A 96 5.08 -0.26 -14.11
C SER A 96 4.40 -1.44 -14.76
N THR A 97 3.23 -1.20 -15.40
CA THR A 97 2.35 -2.29 -15.84
C THR A 97 1.77 -2.03 -17.21
N VAL A 98 1.50 -3.12 -17.92
CA VAL A 98 0.59 -3.18 -19.06
C VAL A 98 -0.52 -4.19 -18.75
N SER A 99 -1.75 -3.93 -19.20
CA SER A 99 -2.91 -4.76 -18.91
C SER A 99 -3.78 -4.96 -20.13
N LEU A 100 -4.45 -6.12 -20.17
CA LEU A 100 -5.56 -6.42 -21.06
C LEU A 100 -6.80 -6.72 -20.21
N SER A 101 -7.91 -6.02 -20.46
CA SER A 101 -9.14 -6.17 -19.71
C SER A 101 -10.37 -6.30 -20.59
N GLY A 102 -11.40 -6.98 -20.08
CA GLY A 102 -12.64 -7.23 -20.79
C GLY A 102 -13.68 -7.88 -19.88
N GLY A 103 -14.67 -8.54 -20.46
CA GLY A 103 -15.70 -9.30 -19.70
C GLY A 103 -15.13 -10.43 -18.83
N PHE A 104 -13.92 -10.89 -19.12
CA PHE A 104 -13.19 -11.89 -18.34
C PHE A 104 -12.48 -11.33 -17.12
N GLY A 105 -12.46 -10.00 -16.91
CA GLY A 105 -11.67 -9.32 -15.89
C GLY A 105 -10.43 -8.64 -16.48
N GLU A 106 -9.30 -8.63 -15.74
CA GLU A 106 -8.07 -7.99 -16.18
C GLU A 106 -6.86 -8.90 -15.94
N VAL A 107 -6.02 -9.06 -16.97
CA VAL A 107 -4.67 -9.63 -16.87
C VAL A 107 -3.68 -8.49 -16.92
N ARG A 108 -2.78 -8.42 -15.93
CA ARG A 108 -1.81 -7.34 -15.75
C ARG A 108 -0.39 -7.91 -15.63
N LEU A 109 0.56 -7.31 -16.35
CA LEU A 109 1.96 -7.71 -16.37
C LEU A 109 2.84 -6.56 -15.87
N GLY A 110 3.87 -6.87 -15.10
CA GLY A 110 4.89 -5.92 -14.65
C GLY A 110 4.98 -5.78 -13.14
N ARG A 111 5.55 -4.67 -12.65
CA ARG A 111 5.65 -4.37 -11.23
C ARG A 111 4.34 -3.79 -10.71
N ASP A 112 3.77 -4.40 -9.68
CA ASP A 112 2.51 -3.92 -9.08
C ASP A 112 2.45 -4.20 -7.57
N TYR A 113 1.43 -3.64 -6.92
CA TYR A 113 1.10 -3.87 -5.53
C TYR A 113 0.61 -5.29 -5.30
N THR A 114 1.05 -5.87 -4.19
CA THR A 114 0.63 -7.22 -3.81
C THR A 114 -0.81 -7.25 -3.29
N PRO A 115 -1.53 -8.38 -3.47
CA PRO A 115 -2.86 -8.58 -2.90
C PRO A 115 -2.92 -8.37 -1.39
N SER A 116 -1.90 -8.81 -0.65
CA SER A 116 -1.84 -8.69 0.82
C SER A 116 -1.70 -7.25 1.27
N PHE A 117 -0.86 -6.45 0.59
CA PHE A 117 -0.73 -5.01 0.88
C PHE A 117 -2.04 -4.25 0.64
N TRP A 118 -2.72 -4.54 -0.48
CA TRP A 118 -4.02 -3.93 -0.75
C TRP A 118 -5.03 -4.18 0.35
N ASN A 119 -5.07 -5.40 0.91
CA ASN A 119 -6.01 -5.72 1.97
C ASN A 119 -5.74 -4.92 3.25
N ASN A 120 -4.48 -4.73 3.62
CA ASN A 120 -4.14 -3.88 4.76
C ASN A 120 -4.50 -2.41 4.51
N THR A 121 -4.18 -1.88 3.32
CA THR A 121 -4.39 -0.47 2.97
C THR A 121 -5.87 -0.06 2.99
N VAL A 122 -6.77 -0.91 2.46
CA VAL A 122 -8.19 -0.53 2.33
C VAL A 122 -8.96 -0.62 3.64
N PHE A 123 -8.44 -1.34 4.65
CA PHE A 123 -9.07 -1.48 5.97
C PHE A 123 -8.33 -0.72 7.08
N ASP A 124 -7.50 0.25 6.69
CA ASP A 124 -6.81 1.19 7.56
C ASP A 124 -7.34 2.62 7.32
N ALA A 125 -7.82 3.30 8.36
CA ALA A 125 -8.31 4.67 8.25
C ALA A 125 -7.23 5.67 7.81
N PHE A 126 -5.94 5.38 8.07
CA PHE A 126 -4.80 6.20 7.64
C PHE A 126 -4.20 5.75 6.30
N GLY A 127 -4.73 4.66 5.70
CA GLY A 127 -4.32 4.20 4.38
C GLY A 127 -2.85 3.84 4.25
N THR A 128 -2.21 3.36 5.33
CA THR A 128 -0.79 3.02 5.39
C THR A 128 0.17 4.18 5.11
N ASN A 129 -0.18 5.41 5.55
CA ASN A 129 0.64 6.61 5.39
C ASN A 129 0.80 7.38 6.72
N GLY A 130 1.87 8.17 6.81
CA GLY A 130 2.15 9.10 7.90
C GLY A 130 2.37 8.44 9.27
N LEU A 131 2.17 9.21 10.30
CA LEU A 131 2.32 8.74 11.69
C LEU A 131 1.16 7.82 12.11
N GLY A 132 0.02 7.91 11.44
CA GLY A 132 -1.16 7.07 11.70
C GLY A 132 -1.09 5.65 11.12
N ASP A 133 -0.19 5.39 10.20
CA ASP A 133 -0.02 4.12 9.48
C ASP A 133 -0.03 2.89 10.40
N SER A 134 -1.01 2.01 10.24
CA SER A 134 -1.14 0.79 11.05
C SER A 134 -0.07 -0.26 10.72
N SER A 135 0.53 -0.22 9.53
CA SER A 135 1.59 -1.14 9.14
C SER A 135 2.93 -0.85 9.82
N GLY A 136 3.11 0.37 10.35
CA GLY A 136 4.34 0.82 10.99
C GLY A 136 4.69 0.13 12.31
N ILE A 137 3.78 -0.68 12.88
CA ILE A 137 4.05 -1.45 14.13
C ILE A 137 4.44 -2.90 13.89
N LYS A 138 4.57 -3.34 12.65
CA LYS A 138 4.99 -4.70 12.32
C LYS A 138 6.38 -4.99 12.89
N GLN A 139 6.48 -6.07 13.66
CA GLN A 139 7.75 -6.55 14.21
C GLN A 139 8.46 -7.53 13.27
N LEU A 140 7.72 -8.02 12.25
CA LEU A 140 8.20 -8.89 11.21
C LEU A 140 7.69 -8.38 9.86
N GLN A 141 8.58 -8.05 8.95
CA GLN A 141 8.21 -7.51 7.63
C GLN A 141 9.17 -7.97 6.54
N ALA A 142 8.63 -8.49 5.43
CA ALA A 142 9.40 -8.76 4.24
C ALA A 142 9.67 -7.47 3.43
N ALA A 143 10.82 -7.42 2.75
CA ALA A 143 11.20 -6.26 1.95
C ALA A 143 10.24 -6.02 0.77
N ASP A 144 9.73 -7.07 0.16
CA ASP A 144 8.87 -7.01 -1.03
C ASP A 144 7.36 -7.14 -0.73
N PHE A 145 6.97 -7.10 0.55
CA PHE A 145 5.58 -7.22 0.98
C PHE A 145 4.62 -6.25 0.25
N VAL A 146 5.06 -5.05 -0.06
CA VAL A 146 4.21 -4.01 -0.66
C VAL A 146 4.04 -4.22 -2.15
N ARG A 147 5.10 -4.65 -2.88
CA ARG A 147 5.10 -4.73 -4.35
C ARG A 147 6.00 -5.86 -4.83
N ALA A 148 5.55 -6.56 -5.87
CA ALA A 148 6.34 -7.59 -6.54
C ALA A 148 6.79 -7.10 -7.92
N ASP A 149 8.06 -7.40 -8.28
CA ASP A 149 8.58 -7.27 -9.63
C ASP A 149 8.20 -8.51 -10.46
N ASN A 150 8.28 -8.41 -11.79
CA ASN A 150 8.12 -9.53 -12.72
C ASN A 150 6.82 -10.30 -12.51
N ALA A 151 5.74 -9.56 -12.17
CA ALA A 151 4.49 -10.14 -11.76
C ALA A 151 3.51 -10.30 -12.93
N VAL A 152 2.73 -11.36 -12.85
CA VAL A 152 1.48 -11.57 -13.59
C VAL A 152 0.34 -11.52 -12.58
N GLY A 153 -0.57 -10.56 -12.76
CA GLY A 153 -1.77 -10.40 -11.94
C GLY A 153 -3.03 -10.71 -12.74
N TYR A 154 -4.01 -11.32 -12.10
CA TYR A 154 -5.37 -11.46 -12.63
C TYR A 154 -6.35 -10.84 -11.65
N PHE A 155 -7.25 -10.01 -12.17
CA PHE A 155 -8.30 -9.34 -11.38
C PHE A 155 -9.65 -9.81 -11.87
N LEU A 156 -10.51 -10.20 -10.95
CA LEU A 156 -11.88 -10.60 -11.24
C LEU A 156 -12.66 -9.47 -11.92
N PRO A 157 -13.62 -9.80 -12.81
CA PRO A 157 -14.50 -8.78 -13.40
C PRO A 157 -15.37 -8.12 -12.31
N SER A 158 -15.73 -6.85 -12.51
CA SER A 158 -16.48 -6.06 -11.52
C SER A 158 -17.98 -6.38 -11.44
N ASN A 159 -18.50 -7.21 -12.34
CA ASN A 159 -19.95 -7.48 -12.50
C ASN A 159 -20.41 -8.80 -11.87
N ILE A 160 -19.72 -9.31 -10.87
CA ILE A 160 -20.02 -10.60 -10.21
C ILE A 160 -20.68 -10.45 -8.84
N GLY A 161 -21.69 -9.56 -8.76
CA GLY A 161 -22.56 -9.48 -7.59
C GLY A 161 -21.87 -8.99 -6.29
N GLY A 162 -20.91 -8.07 -6.40
CA GLY A 162 -20.18 -7.52 -5.24
C GLY A 162 -18.94 -8.34 -4.87
N VAL A 163 -18.73 -9.52 -5.42
CA VAL A 163 -17.49 -10.26 -5.24
C VAL A 163 -16.37 -9.57 -6.01
N TYR A 164 -15.21 -9.44 -5.41
CA TYR A 164 -14.00 -8.95 -6.04
C TYR A 164 -12.78 -9.76 -5.62
N GLY A 165 -11.71 -9.69 -6.38
CA GLY A 165 -10.50 -10.39 -6.00
C GLY A 165 -9.39 -10.24 -7.03
N GLN A 166 -8.22 -10.69 -6.62
CA GLN A 166 -7.04 -10.73 -7.48
C GLN A 166 -6.12 -11.89 -7.09
N LEU A 167 -5.45 -12.44 -8.08
CA LEU A 167 -4.36 -13.38 -7.94
C LEU A 167 -3.09 -12.76 -8.49
N MET A 168 -1.94 -13.09 -7.94
CA MET A 168 -0.65 -12.62 -8.43
C MET A 168 0.39 -13.70 -8.28
N ALA A 169 1.22 -13.85 -9.31
CA ALA A 169 2.44 -14.63 -9.28
C ALA A 169 3.59 -13.79 -9.82
N ALA A 170 4.77 -13.88 -9.19
CA ALA A 170 5.98 -13.20 -9.63
C ALA A 170 7.16 -14.17 -9.73
N ALA A 171 7.94 -14.02 -10.78
CA ALA A 171 9.11 -14.84 -11.04
C ALA A 171 10.36 -14.27 -10.34
N GLY A 172 11.22 -15.16 -9.85
CA GLY A 172 12.50 -14.79 -9.23
C GLY A 172 13.66 -14.59 -10.21
N GLU A 173 13.43 -14.71 -11.53
CA GLU A 173 14.40 -14.49 -12.60
C GLU A 173 15.79 -15.10 -12.33
N ALA A 174 15.83 -16.44 -12.23
CA ALA A 174 17.02 -17.24 -11.94
C ALA A 174 17.57 -17.11 -10.49
N THR A 175 16.88 -16.38 -9.61
CA THR A 175 17.18 -16.38 -8.16
C THR A 175 16.07 -17.09 -7.39
N THR A 176 16.39 -17.56 -6.18
CA THR A 176 15.34 -18.08 -5.26
C THR A 176 14.55 -16.95 -4.60
N ALA A 177 15.12 -15.76 -4.55
CA ALA A 177 14.50 -14.56 -4.00
C ALA A 177 13.55 -13.89 -4.99
N GLY A 178 12.61 -13.08 -4.49
CA GLY A 178 11.65 -12.32 -5.30
C GLY A 178 10.53 -13.15 -5.91
N ARG A 179 10.44 -14.45 -5.62
CA ARG A 179 9.27 -15.26 -6.00
C ARG A 179 8.10 -14.93 -5.09
N TYR A 180 6.99 -14.61 -5.70
CA TYR A 180 5.75 -14.31 -4.98
C TYR A 180 4.59 -15.09 -5.56
N VAL A 181 3.70 -15.59 -4.72
CA VAL A 181 2.40 -16.09 -5.10
C VAL A 181 1.40 -15.70 -4.02
N GLY A 182 0.29 -15.11 -4.42
CA GLY A 182 -0.73 -14.69 -3.47
C GLY A 182 -2.03 -14.30 -4.14
N GLY A 183 -3.05 -14.14 -3.32
CA GLY A 183 -4.37 -13.74 -3.76
C GLY A 183 -5.15 -13.03 -2.67
N ARG A 184 -6.18 -12.35 -3.12
CA ARG A 184 -7.17 -11.64 -2.30
C ARG A 184 -8.55 -11.94 -2.86
N VAL A 185 -9.51 -12.20 -1.98
CA VAL A 185 -10.93 -12.29 -2.34
C VAL A 185 -11.73 -11.50 -1.33
N GLY A 186 -12.74 -10.79 -1.81
CA GLY A 186 -13.62 -9.98 -0.97
C GLY A 186 -15.02 -9.88 -1.52
N PHE A 187 -15.88 -9.31 -0.69
CA PHE A 187 -17.26 -9.04 -1.02
C PHE A 187 -17.63 -7.66 -0.46
N ALA A 188 -18.13 -6.79 -1.34
CA ALA A 188 -18.61 -5.46 -1.01
C ALA A 188 -20.05 -5.29 -1.48
N ALA A 189 -20.95 -4.92 -0.55
CA ALA A 189 -22.35 -4.67 -0.85
C ALA A 189 -22.94 -3.63 0.12
N GLY A 190 -23.50 -2.55 -0.43
CA GLY A 190 -24.01 -1.45 0.37
C GLY A 190 -22.93 -0.88 1.30
N PRO A 191 -23.18 -0.79 2.62
CA PRO A 191 -22.21 -0.25 3.57
C PRO A 191 -21.11 -1.23 3.97
N PHE A 192 -21.17 -2.49 3.56
CA PHE A 192 -20.33 -3.57 4.03
C PHE A 192 -19.24 -3.91 3.01
N ASP A 193 -18.00 -4.09 3.47
CA ASP A 193 -16.87 -4.61 2.72
C ASP A 193 -16.06 -5.56 3.61
N ILE A 194 -15.76 -6.76 3.12
CA ILE A 194 -14.89 -7.73 3.79
C ILE A 194 -13.98 -8.39 2.76
N ALA A 195 -12.72 -8.61 3.12
CA ALA A 195 -11.82 -9.38 2.27
C ALA A 195 -10.78 -10.14 3.09
N ALA A 196 -10.33 -11.25 2.53
CA ALA A 196 -9.18 -12.00 3.03
C ALA A 196 -8.11 -12.11 1.95
N SER A 197 -6.85 -12.18 2.37
CA SER A 197 -5.72 -12.42 1.50
C SER A 197 -4.75 -13.43 2.12
N TYR A 198 -4.07 -14.15 1.25
CA TYR A 198 -2.95 -15.01 1.59
C TYR A 198 -1.87 -14.89 0.54
N ALA A 199 -0.61 -14.86 1.01
CA ALA A 199 0.54 -14.82 0.13
C ALA A 199 1.71 -15.60 0.71
N GLN A 200 2.56 -16.05 -0.19
CA GLN A 200 3.87 -16.60 0.11
C GLN A 200 4.89 -15.92 -0.80
N GLU A 201 5.95 -15.45 -0.17
CA GLU A 201 7.08 -14.78 -0.82
C GLU A 201 8.38 -15.52 -0.47
N ARG A 202 9.31 -15.59 -1.40
CA ARG A 202 10.70 -15.98 -1.14
C ARG A 202 11.53 -14.71 -0.98
N THR A 203 11.92 -14.43 0.26
CA THR A 203 12.76 -13.26 0.56
C THR A 203 14.20 -13.50 0.14
N SER A 204 14.93 -12.43 -0.20
CA SER A 204 16.39 -12.49 -0.34
C SER A 204 17.08 -12.64 1.01
N THR A 205 18.35 -13.02 1.00
CA THR A 205 19.23 -12.94 2.19
C THR A 205 19.13 -11.53 2.79
N GLY A 206 18.71 -11.43 4.04
CA GLY A 206 18.45 -10.14 4.68
C GLY A 206 17.11 -9.48 4.29
N GLY A 207 16.26 -10.13 3.51
CA GLY A 207 14.99 -9.59 3.01
C GLY A 207 13.85 -9.51 4.03
N PHE A 208 14.08 -9.83 5.29
CA PHE A 208 13.15 -9.54 6.38
C PHE A 208 13.89 -9.03 7.60
N ALA A 209 13.24 -8.14 8.33
CA ALA A 209 13.74 -7.61 9.59
C ALA A 209 12.94 -8.26 10.74
N VAL A 210 13.67 -8.73 11.74
CA VAL A 210 13.14 -9.09 13.06
C VAL A 210 13.94 -8.30 14.07
N LEU A 211 13.28 -7.75 15.07
CA LEU A 211 13.96 -7.01 16.13
C LEU A 211 15.06 -7.85 16.78
N GLY A 212 16.33 -7.42 16.62
CA GLY A 212 17.50 -8.05 17.22
C GLY A 212 17.91 -9.40 16.62
N ALA A 213 17.29 -9.84 15.50
CA ALA A 213 17.70 -11.06 14.82
C ALA A 213 18.66 -10.77 13.65
N THR A 214 19.67 -11.60 13.49
CA THR A 214 20.48 -11.62 12.28
C THR A 214 19.65 -12.26 11.17
N PRO A 215 19.49 -11.63 10.00
CA PRO A 215 18.75 -12.23 8.89
C PRO A 215 19.33 -13.61 8.52
N ALA A 216 18.47 -14.57 8.24
CA ALA A 216 18.90 -15.87 7.76
C ALA A 216 19.69 -15.74 6.44
N ALA A 217 20.71 -16.57 6.30
CA ALA A 217 21.64 -16.51 5.16
C ALA A 217 21.04 -17.01 3.83
N ALA A 218 19.85 -17.61 3.84
CA ALA A 218 19.19 -18.17 2.65
C ALA A 218 17.85 -17.48 2.37
N ALA A 219 17.34 -17.64 1.15
CA ALA A 219 16.01 -17.18 0.79
C ALA A 219 14.95 -18.00 1.51
N GLU A 220 14.28 -17.39 2.48
CA GLU A 220 13.27 -18.01 3.31
C GLU A 220 11.85 -17.77 2.80
N SER A 221 10.94 -18.66 3.15
CA SER A 221 9.53 -18.55 2.84
C SER A 221 8.84 -17.64 3.88
N TYR A 222 8.50 -16.43 3.46
CA TYR A 222 7.69 -15.51 4.21
C TYR A 222 6.22 -15.70 3.82
N LYS A 223 5.34 -15.88 4.80
CA LYS A 223 3.91 -16.09 4.60
C LYS A 223 3.15 -14.95 5.26
N SER A 224 2.18 -14.40 4.55
CA SER A 224 1.27 -13.37 5.03
C SER A 224 -0.17 -13.85 4.88
N PHE A 225 -0.94 -13.76 5.95
CA PHE A 225 -2.39 -13.94 5.95
C PHE A 225 -3.04 -12.73 6.57
N ASN A 226 -4.07 -12.19 5.94
CA ASN A 226 -4.91 -11.18 6.58
C ASN A 226 -6.39 -11.33 6.22
N ILE A 227 -7.23 -10.85 7.13
CA ILE A 227 -8.65 -10.65 6.92
C ILE A 227 -9.01 -9.29 7.49
N GLY A 228 -9.76 -8.52 6.73
CA GLY A 228 -10.21 -7.19 7.14
C GLY A 228 -11.59 -6.87 6.63
N GLY A 229 -12.19 -5.85 7.20
CA GLY A 229 -13.50 -5.38 6.79
C GLY A 229 -13.78 -3.96 7.21
N SER A 230 -14.84 -3.41 6.64
CA SER A 230 -15.37 -2.10 7.02
C SER A 230 -16.88 -2.10 6.96
N TYR A 231 -17.47 -1.23 7.78
CA TYR A 231 -18.89 -0.94 7.74
C TYR A 231 -19.12 0.57 7.83
N ASP A 232 -19.85 1.11 6.87
CA ASP A 232 -20.20 2.53 6.80
C ASP A 232 -21.60 2.76 7.35
N PHE A 233 -21.69 3.38 8.54
CA PHE A 233 -22.96 3.75 9.18
C PHE A 233 -23.52 5.09 8.66
N GLY A 234 -22.86 5.74 7.70
CA GLY A 234 -23.18 7.06 7.19
C GLY A 234 -22.62 8.21 8.05
N VAL A 235 -22.71 8.10 9.37
CA VAL A 235 -22.17 9.08 10.33
C VAL A 235 -20.77 8.72 10.83
N VAL A 236 -20.37 7.45 10.68
CA VAL A 236 -19.06 6.93 11.03
C VAL A 236 -18.77 5.69 10.20
N LYS A 237 -17.56 5.55 9.72
CA LYS A 237 -17.07 4.33 9.08
C LYS A 237 -16.14 3.60 10.04
N LEU A 238 -16.47 2.36 10.35
CA LEU A 238 -15.62 1.45 11.13
C LEU A 238 -14.80 0.60 10.18
N LEU A 239 -13.49 0.46 10.46
CA LEU A 239 -12.56 -0.38 9.70
C LEU A 239 -11.75 -1.22 10.69
N GLY A 240 -11.30 -2.38 10.24
CA GLY A 240 -10.38 -3.19 11.03
C GLY A 240 -9.85 -4.38 10.26
N TYR A 241 -8.72 -4.90 10.72
CA TYR A 241 -8.15 -6.12 10.16
C TYR A 241 -7.35 -6.90 11.21
N PHE A 242 -7.24 -8.17 10.95
CA PHE A 242 -6.23 -9.05 11.53
C PHE A 242 -5.22 -9.41 10.45
N ASN A 243 -3.93 -9.31 10.79
CA ASN A 243 -2.84 -9.70 9.91
C ASN A 243 -1.86 -10.62 10.66
N GLN A 244 -1.40 -11.67 10.02
CA GLN A 244 -0.39 -12.58 10.53
C GLN A 244 0.74 -12.71 9.51
N GLU A 245 1.95 -12.41 9.97
CA GLU A 245 3.19 -12.63 9.22
C GLU A 245 3.96 -13.79 9.84
N LYS A 246 4.52 -14.66 9.00
CA LYS A 246 5.29 -15.81 9.45
C LYS A 246 6.52 -16.07 8.58
N VAL A 247 7.66 -16.22 9.20
CA VAL A 247 8.91 -16.65 8.56
C VAL A 247 9.71 -17.48 9.56
N LEU A 248 10.23 -18.61 9.14
CA LEU A 248 10.86 -19.59 10.06
C LEU A 248 9.92 -19.87 11.25
N ASP A 249 10.45 -19.79 12.48
CA ASP A 249 9.71 -19.96 13.71
C ASP A 249 9.17 -18.63 14.28
N TYR A 250 9.37 -17.51 13.58
CA TYR A 250 8.81 -16.21 13.96
C TYR A 250 7.39 -16.05 13.43
N LYS A 251 6.53 -15.46 14.26
CA LYS A 251 5.15 -15.13 13.91
C LYS A 251 4.74 -13.81 14.55
N ASP A 252 4.36 -12.84 13.74
CA ASP A 252 3.80 -11.56 14.18
C ASP A 252 2.29 -11.52 13.90
N ASN A 253 1.49 -11.28 14.94
CA ASN A 253 0.05 -11.13 14.86
C ASN A 253 -0.33 -9.68 15.13
N ILE A 254 -1.01 -9.06 14.18
CA ILE A 254 -1.37 -7.65 14.22
C ILE A 254 -2.89 -7.53 14.18
N PHE A 255 -3.44 -6.76 15.11
CA PHE A 255 -4.84 -6.34 15.13
C PHE A 255 -4.90 -4.83 14.96
N SER A 256 -5.76 -4.38 14.07
CA SER A 256 -6.05 -2.97 13.84
C SER A 256 -7.56 -2.74 13.90
N ILE A 257 -7.95 -1.67 14.56
CA ILE A 257 -9.30 -1.12 14.54
C ILE A 257 -9.20 0.38 14.37
N SER A 258 -9.99 0.92 13.46
CA SER A 258 -9.99 2.36 13.20
C SER A 258 -11.36 2.86 12.78
N VAL A 259 -11.56 4.17 12.93
CA VAL A 259 -12.79 4.85 12.54
C VAL A 259 -12.48 6.11 11.76
N VAL A 260 -13.37 6.42 10.82
CA VAL A 260 -13.42 7.69 10.10
C VAL A 260 -14.74 8.35 10.39
N VAL A 261 -14.72 9.58 10.93
CA VAL A 261 -15.91 10.37 11.26
C VAL A 261 -15.95 11.61 10.37
N PRO A 262 -16.86 11.71 9.41
CA PRO A 262 -17.07 12.93 8.63
C PRO A 262 -17.42 14.11 9.53
N LEU A 263 -16.77 15.26 9.34
CA LEU A 263 -17.01 16.48 10.12
C LEU A 263 -16.92 17.72 9.22
N GLY A 264 -18.06 18.21 8.77
CA GLY A 264 -18.13 19.35 7.86
C GLY A 264 -17.43 19.07 6.53
N GLN A 265 -16.42 19.88 6.19
CA GLN A 265 -15.59 19.69 4.99
C GLN A 265 -14.39 18.75 5.21
N GLY A 266 -14.31 18.10 6.37
CA GLY A 266 -13.20 17.25 6.73
C GLY A 266 -13.65 15.96 7.37
N GLU A 267 -12.67 15.24 7.94
CA GLU A 267 -12.90 13.97 8.62
C GLU A 267 -11.88 13.75 9.74
N ILE A 268 -12.36 13.17 10.82
CA ILE A 268 -11.52 12.72 11.93
C ILE A 268 -11.17 11.24 11.72
N HIS A 269 -9.90 10.90 11.85
CA HIS A 269 -9.40 9.54 11.81
C HIS A 269 -8.90 9.15 13.21
N VAL A 270 -9.32 8.00 13.71
CA VAL A 270 -8.82 7.42 14.97
C VAL A 270 -8.44 5.99 14.72
N GLY A 271 -7.26 5.57 15.17
CA GLY A 271 -6.77 4.20 15.02
C GLY A 271 -6.11 3.68 16.29
N GLY A 272 -6.32 2.38 16.54
CA GLY A 272 -5.64 1.63 17.58
C GLY A 272 -5.16 0.29 17.03
N GLU A 273 -3.88 0.00 17.23
CA GLU A 273 -3.25 -1.22 16.72
C GLU A 273 -2.43 -1.92 17.81
N GLN A 274 -2.32 -3.23 17.67
CA GLN A 274 -1.42 -4.05 18.46
C GLN A 274 -0.75 -5.12 17.60
N SER A 275 0.56 -5.19 17.65
CA SER A 275 1.39 -6.31 17.17
C SER A 275 1.85 -7.15 18.34
N LYS A 276 1.86 -8.49 18.16
CA LYS A 276 2.43 -9.44 19.12
C LYS A 276 3.34 -10.41 18.38
N LEU A 277 4.62 -10.35 18.70
CA LEU A 277 5.64 -11.25 18.18
C LEU A 277 5.69 -12.54 18.99
N ASN A 278 5.63 -13.69 18.32
CA ASN A 278 6.08 -14.96 18.84
C ASN A 278 7.45 -15.25 18.20
N SER A 279 8.44 -15.53 19.04
CA SER A 279 9.84 -15.64 18.65
C SER A 279 10.46 -16.89 19.27
N PRO A 280 11.35 -17.61 18.56
CA PRO A 280 12.17 -18.67 19.16
C PRO A 280 13.21 -18.11 20.14
N VAL A 281 13.44 -16.79 20.14
CA VAL A 281 14.34 -16.10 21.08
C VAL A 281 13.54 -15.68 22.30
N ALA A 282 13.77 -16.32 23.45
CA ALA A 282 12.99 -16.12 24.68
C ALA A 282 12.86 -14.65 25.11
N ALA A 283 13.91 -13.83 24.93
CA ALA A 283 13.88 -12.39 25.25
C ALA A 283 12.94 -11.56 24.35
N GLN A 284 12.50 -12.10 23.22
CA GLN A 284 11.63 -11.45 22.25
C GLN A 284 10.24 -12.07 22.21
N ASP A 285 10.08 -13.28 22.75
CA ASP A 285 8.82 -14.01 22.70
C ASP A 285 7.73 -13.31 23.52
N GLY A 286 6.57 -13.15 22.90
CA GLY A 286 5.44 -12.48 23.50
C GLY A 286 5.50 -10.95 23.47
N ASN A 287 6.57 -10.34 22.94
CA ASN A 287 6.70 -8.86 22.83
C ASN A 287 5.52 -8.25 22.10
N LYS A 288 5.00 -7.16 22.65
CA LYS A 288 3.89 -6.40 22.11
C LYS A 288 4.34 -4.99 21.74
N VAL A 289 3.78 -4.50 20.67
CA VAL A 289 3.84 -3.09 20.30
C VAL A 289 2.42 -2.60 20.13
N LYS A 290 2.06 -1.52 20.80
CA LYS A 290 0.76 -0.89 20.70
C LYS A 290 0.91 0.49 20.10
N LYS A 291 -0.03 0.90 19.28
CA LYS A 291 -0.09 2.24 18.70
C LYS A 291 -1.47 2.80 18.83
N PHE A 292 -1.54 4.09 19.06
CA PHE A 292 -2.75 4.88 18.97
C PHE A 292 -2.46 6.10 18.12
N ALA A 293 -3.39 6.46 17.22
CA ALA A 293 -3.31 7.62 16.37
C ALA A 293 -4.64 8.37 16.30
N LEU A 294 -4.54 9.70 16.21
CA LEU A 294 -5.65 10.61 16.00
C LEU A 294 -5.25 11.63 14.94
N GLY A 295 -6.06 11.76 13.90
CA GLY A 295 -5.84 12.69 12.80
C GLY A 295 -7.09 13.48 12.45
N TYR A 296 -6.89 14.64 11.84
CA TYR A 296 -7.94 15.42 11.22
C TYR A 296 -7.48 15.86 9.83
N VAL A 297 -8.31 15.62 8.83
CA VAL A 297 -8.10 16.05 7.44
C VAL A 297 -9.17 17.07 7.09
N TYR A 298 -8.79 18.27 6.67
CA TYR A 298 -9.68 19.33 6.24
C TYR A 298 -9.52 19.59 4.74
N ASN A 299 -10.56 19.33 3.96
CA ASN A 299 -10.56 19.45 2.52
C ASN A 299 -10.85 20.89 2.09
N LEU A 300 -9.83 21.62 1.64
CA LEU A 300 -9.99 22.96 1.02
C LEU A 300 -10.67 22.87 -0.34
N SER A 301 -10.47 21.75 -1.04
CA SER A 301 -11.09 21.43 -2.31
C SER A 301 -11.04 19.91 -2.58
N LYS A 302 -11.61 19.45 -3.71
CA LYS A 302 -11.48 18.06 -4.16
C LYS A 302 -10.00 17.61 -4.34
N ARG A 303 -9.07 18.55 -4.51
CA ARG A 303 -7.65 18.25 -4.78
C ARG A 303 -6.73 18.62 -3.61
N THR A 304 -7.09 19.56 -2.77
CA THR A 304 -6.21 20.12 -1.73
C THR A 304 -6.79 19.90 -0.36
N ALA A 305 -5.98 19.34 0.54
CA ALA A 305 -6.34 19.18 1.94
C ALA A 305 -5.19 19.62 2.85
N LEU A 306 -5.57 20.17 4.01
CA LEU A 306 -4.70 20.33 5.17
C LEU A 306 -4.95 19.19 6.14
N TYR A 307 -3.95 18.81 6.92
CA TYR A 307 -4.13 17.76 7.90
C TYR A 307 -3.21 17.95 9.11
N ALA A 308 -3.62 17.32 10.21
CA ALA A 308 -2.80 17.16 11.40
C ALA A 308 -2.99 15.76 11.96
N THR A 309 -1.91 15.08 12.34
CA THR A 309 -1.95 13.73 12.92
C THR A 309 -1.00 13.65 14.11
N GLY A 310 -1.50 13.12 15.23
CA GLY A 310 -0.72 12.76 16.39
C GLY A 310 -0.75 11.26 16.61
N ALA A 311 0.38 10.67 17.00
CA ALA A 311 0.46 9.24 17.31
C ALA A 311 1.43 8.94 18.45
N ILE A 312 1.20 7.80 19.10
CA ILE A 312 2.07 7.24 20.12
C ILE A 312 2.23 5.74 19.89
N VAL A 313 3.47 5.27 19.95
CA VAL A 313 3.83 3.85 20.00
C VAL A 313 4.32 3.55 21.40
N ASP A 314 3.82 2.47 21.99
CA ASP A 314 4.23 1.90 23.26
C ASP A 314 4.84 0.53 22.99
N ASN A 315 6.14 0.41 23.22
CA ASN A 315 6.87 -0.82 23.03
C ASN A 315 6.95 -1.59 24.34
N ASP A 316 6.82 -2.91 24.26
CA ASP A 316 7.01 -3.80 25.39
C ASP A 316 8.41 -4.43 25.34
N SER A 317 9.03 -4.61 26.50
CA SER A 317 10.27 -5.34 26.75
C SER A 317 11.42 -5.09 25.75
N ALA A 318 11.60 -5.97 24.77
CA ALA A 318 12.70 -5.88 23.80
C ALA A 318 12.34 -5.13 22.50
N SER A 319 11.09 -4.70 22.34
CA SER A 319 10.66 -3.96 21.15
C SER A 319 11.17 -2.51 21.18
N ALA A 320 11.47 -1.95 20.00
CA ALA A 320 11.99 -0.60 19.84
C ALA A 320 11.48 0.07 18.54
N ILE A 321 10.19 -0.08 18.27
CA ILE A 321 9.55 0.50 17.09
C ILE A 321 9.39 2.01 17.28
N SER A 322 9.79 2.78 16.26
CA SER A 322 9.69 4.23 16.19
C SER A 322 8.59 4.67 15.26
N LEU A 323 7.92 5.77 15.58
CA LEU A 323 7.10 6.52 14.63
C LEU A 323 7.96 7.14 13.53
N GLY A 324 7.40 7.27 12.32
CA GLY A 324 8.04 7.98 11.21
C GLY A 324 9.12 7.18 10.48
N SER A 325 9.11 5.86 10.59
CA SER A 325 9.90 4.97 9.72
C SER A 325 9.44 5.02 8.25
N VAL A 326 8.25 5.54 8.00
CA VAL A 326 7.71 5.79 6.67
C VAL A 326 8.04 7.23 6.26
N GLY A 327 8.76 7.38 5.17
CA GLY A 327 9.25 8.68 4.66
C GLY A 327 10.75 8.87 4.85
N SER A 328 11.30 9.91 4.24
CA SER A 328 12.74 10.16 4.04
C SER A 328 13.60 10.33 5.29
N SER A 329 13.03 10.17 6.46
CA SER A 329 13.70 10.54 7.70
C SER A 329 13.58 9.48 8.78
N ALA A 330 14.46 8.46 8.75
CA ALA A 330 14.59 7.53 9.87
C ALA A 330 14.94 8.26 11.18
N THR A 331 14.13 8.05 12.22
CA THR A 331 14.46 8.47 13.58
C THR A 331 15.29 7.38 14.27
N ALA A 332 16.21 7.77 15.15
CA ALA A 332 16.85 6.78 16.02
C ALA A 332 15.76 6.03 16.81
N ALA A 333 15.86 4.71 16.88
CA ALA A 333 14.91 3.89 17.62
C ALA A 333 14.83 4.35 19.11
N PRO A 334 13.68 4.17 19.77
CA PRO A 334 13.61 4.32 21.22
C PRO A 334 14.48 3.25 21.91
N THR A 335 14.79 3.46 23.19
CA THR A 335 15.30 2.36 24.02
C THR A 335 14.31 1.20 24.00
N ALA A 336 14.81 -0.03 24.18
CA ALA A 336 13.95 -1.21 24.28
C ALA A 336 12.88 -1.00 25.37
N GLY A 337 11.64 -1.31 25.07
CA GLY A 337 10.48 -1.03 25.94
C GLY A 337 10.07 0.45 26.03
N GLY A 338 10.75 1.34 25.32
CA GLY A 338 10.48 2.79 25.37
C GLY A 338 9.37 3.22 24.42
N LYS A 339 8.88 4.43 24.63
CA LYS A 339 7.81 5.04 23.83
C LYS A 339 8.35 5.88 22.68
N SER A 340 7.58 5.92 21.60
CA SER A 340 7.74 6.89 20.52
C SER A 340 6.49 7.75 20.41
N LYS A 341 6.64 9.08 20.41
CA LYS A 341 5.54 10.04 20.29
C LYS A 341 5.81 10.97 19.13
N GLY A 342 4.80 11.25 18.32
CA GLY A 342 4.97 12.11 17.16
C GLY A 342 3.73 12.93 16.86
N PHE A 343 3.97 14.01 16.13
CA PHE A 343 2.95 14.90 15.62
C PHE A 343 3.38 15.44 14.25
N GLU A 344 2.43 15.54 13.32
CA GLU A 344 2.69 16.12 12.00
C GLU A 344 1.54 17.02 11.57
N VAL A 345 1.88 18.07 10.82
CA VAL A 345 0.93 18.97 10.16
C VAL A 345 1.40 19.13 8.72
N GLY A 346 0.48 19.00 7.77
CA GLY A 346 0.85 19.01 6.38
C GLY A 346 -0.24 19.45 5.43
N MET A 347 0.13 19.44 4.16
CA MET A 347 -0.73 19.73 3.04
C MET A 347 -0.52 18.70 1.94
N ARG A 348 -1.64 18.22 1.39
CA ARG A 348 -1.66 17.37 0.21
C ARG A 348 -2.32 18.09 -0.96
N HIS A 349 -1.76 17.92 -2.16
CA HIS A 349 -2.36 18.38 -3.41
C HIS A 349 -2.31 17.30 -4.49
N PHE A 350 -3.45 17.03 -5.12
CA PHE A 350 -3.58 16.19 -6.31
C PHE A 350 -3.57 17.05 -7.58
N PHE A 351 -2.87 16.62 -8.63
CA PHE A 351 -2.82 17.29 -9.93
C PHE A 351 -3.04 16.33 -11.10
#